data_b50bcf23bac74fd8ed8d550afe8f93bc
#
_entry.id   b50bcf23bac74fd8ed8d550afe8f93bc
#
_cell.length_a   1.000
_cell.length_b   1.000
_cell.length_c   1.000
_cell.angle_alpha   90.00
_cell.angle_beta   90.00
_cell.angle_gamma   90.00
#
_symmetry.space_group_name_H-M   'P 1'
#
loop_
_entity.id
_entity.type
_entity.pdbx_description
1 polymer ?
#
loop_
_entity_poly.entity_id
_entity_poly.type
_entity_poly.pdbx_seq_one_letter_code
_entity_poly.pdbx_strand_id
1 'polypeptide(L)'
;MHDLYPDKQDTLADIFEVCEAAGNPNRVFYFASTSKISFPGSGVAIMAASRENLAQIMPIIGAQTIGFDKINQMRHVRYFGTAENVLAHMSELADMIRPKFEIVLETLRRDLDGTGVAHWTDPLGGYFVSLYVKNGCAKRTYALCREAGVKLTDVGATYPYRCDPYDSNIRIAPTFPNKKNLQQAMSILTICIRIAAIESLLRDESCCM
;
A
#
# COMPACT_ATOMS: atom_id res chain seq x y z
N MET A 1 2.04 -10.13 -5.48
CA MET A 1 1.02 -9.24 -4.92
C MET A 1 -0.18 -10.11 -4.59
N HIS A 2 -0.90 -9.88 -3.48
CA HIS A 2 -2.11 -10.67 -3.21
C HIS A 2 -3.23 -10.18 -4.10
N ASP A 3 -3.80 -11.09 -4.84
CA ASP A 3 -4.96 -10.84 -5.67
C ASP A 3 -6.19 -11.05 -4.80
N LEU A 4 -6.79 -9.94 -4.33
CA LEU A 4 -7.98 -10.00 -3.47
C LEU A 4 -9.18 -10.60 -4.20
N TYR A 5 -9.23 -10.42 -5.52
CA TYR A 5 -10.29 -10.89 -6.40
C TYR A 5 -9.68 -11.62 -7.59
N PRO A 6 -9.46 -12.95 -7.50
CA PRO A 6 -8.81 -13.74 -8.55
C PRO A 6 -9.45 -13.61 -9.93
N ASP A 7 -10.77 -13.40 -9.98
CA ASP A 7 -11.54 -13.27 -11.22
C ASP A 7 -11.49 -11.86 -11.85
N LYS A 8 -10.86 -10.91 -11.18
CA LYS A 8 -10.78 -9.50 -11.60
C LYS A 8 -9.34 -9.01 -11.49
N GLN A 9 -8.49 -9.53 -12.38
CA GLN A 9 -7.07 -9.16 -12.40
C GLN A 9 -6.80 -8.04 -13.39
N ASP A 10 -6.02 -7.03 -12.96
CA ASP A 10 -5.40 -6.09 -13.88
C ASP A 10 -4.16 -6.73 -14.51
N THR A 11 -4.10 -6.78 -15.82
CA THR A 11 -2.90 -7.20 -16.54
C THR A 11 -1.97 -5.99 -16.68
N LEU A 12 -0.88 -5.99 -15.94
CA LEU A 12 0.17 -4.97 -16.07
C LEU A 12 1.14 -5.38 -17.17
N ALA A 13 1.58 -4.40 -17.96
CA ALA A 13 2.63 -4.62 -18.94
C ALA A 13 3.96 -4.98 -18.24
N ASP A 14 4.75 -5.83 -18.87
CA ASP A 14 6.11 -6.08 -18.40
C ASP A 14 6.97 -4.83 -18.59
N ILE A 15 7.42 -4.25 -17.49
CA ILE A 15 8.17 -3.00 -17.48
C ILE A 15 9.53 -3.13 -18.19
N PHE A 16 10.14 -4.33 -18.21
CA PHE A 16 11.38 -4.55 -18.91
C PHE A 16 11.16 -4.55 -20.43
N GLU A 17 10.14 -5.26 -20.91
CA GLU A 17 9.76 -5.27 -22.33
C GLU A 17 9.40 -3.87 -22.83
N VAL A 18 8.61 -3.11 -22.05
CA VAL A 18 8.24 -1.74 -22.41
C VAL A 18 9.47 -0.82 -22.48
N CYS A 19 10.40 -0.93 -21.53
CA CYS A 19 11.61 -0.12 -21.54
C CYS A 19 12.57 -0.51 -22.67
N GLU A 20 12.68 -1.79 -22.99
CA GLU A 20 13.46 -2.29 -24.13
C GLU A 20 12.91 -1.77 -25.46
N ALA A 21 11.59 -1.90 -25.65
CA ALA A 21 10.89 -1.39 -26.85
C ALA A 21 11.03 0.14 -27.01
N ALA A 22 11.11 0.88 -25.89
CA ALA A 22 11.35 2.31 -25.90
C ALA A 22 12.83 2.71 -26.06
N GLY A 23 13.74 1.77 -26.28
CA GLY A 23 15.20 2.02 -26.43
C GLY A 23 15.88 2.41 -25.11
N ASN A 24 15.29 2.11 -23.97
CA ASN A 24 15.81 2.45 -22.64
C ASN A 24 15.97 1.22 -21.71
N PRO A 25 16.68 0.14 -22.10
CA PRO A 25 16.72 -1.12 -21.34
C PRO A 25 17.35 -0.97 -19.93
N ASN A 26 18.16 0.07 -19.73
CA ASN A 26 18.87 0.31 -18.47
C ASN A 26 18.10 1.21 -17.47
N ARG A 27 16.83 1.51 -17.73
CA ARG A 27 16.01 2.38 -16.84
C ARG A 27 15.49 1.69 -15.60
N VAL A 28 15.34 0.37 -15.64
CA VAL A 28 14.61 -0.37 -14.63
C VAL A 28 15.53 -1.07 -13.65
N PHE A 29 15.26 -0.84 -12.35
CA PHE A 29 15.63 -1.71 -11.24
C PHE A 29 14.35 -2.22 -10.60
N TYR A 30 14.09 -3.51 -10.70
CA TYR A 30 12.92 -4.16 -10.13
C TYR A 30 13.27 -4.82 -8.81
N PHE A 31 12.48 -4.53 -7.78
CA PHE A 31 12.64 -5.13 -6.46
C PHE A 31 11.36 -5.85 -6.07
N ALA A 32 11.50 -7.08 -5.59
CA ALA A 32 10.39 -7.85 -5.04
C ALA A 32 10.81 -8.50 -3.72
N SER A 33 9.83 -8.79 -2.85
CA SER A 33 10.11 -9.53 -1.63
C SER A 33 8.90 -10.36 -1.20
N THR A 34 9.20 -11.43 -0.46
CA THR A 34 8.19 -12.30 0.14
C THR A 34 7.73 -11.82 1.52
N SER A 35 8.17 -10.64 1.98
CA SER A 35 7.92 -10.13 3.34
C SER A 35 6.45 -10.01 3.72
N LYS A 36 5.56 -9.88 2.73
CA LYS A 36 4.10 -9.81 2.91
C LYS A 36 3.39 -11.10 2.47
N ILE A 37 4.14 -12.10 2.03
CA ILE A 37 3.61 -13.35 1.46
C ILE A 37 3.95 -14.53 2.37
N SER A 38 5.18 -14.59 2.90
CA SER A 38 5.69 -15.72 3.66
C SER A 38 5.84 -15.42 5.15
N PHE A 39 7.05 -15.57 5.69
CA PHE A 39 7.31 -15.46 7.12
C PHE A 39 7.61 -14.01 7.53
N PRO A 40 6.84 -13.41 8.45
CA PRO A 40 7.13 -12.07 8.96
C PRO A 40 8.54 -11.99 9.57
N GLY A 41 9.33 -11.00 9.15
CA GLY A 41 10.71 -10.81 9.61
C GLY A 41 11.74 -11.74 8.98
N SER A 42 11.32 -12.70 8.14
CA SER A 42 12.20 -13.66 7.46
C SER A 42 11.92 -13.72 5.95
N GLY A 43 11.54 -12.61 5.34
CA GLY A 43 11.30 -12.55 3.90
C GLY A 43 12.58 -12.73 3.08
N VAL A 44 12.42 -13.21 1.85
CA VAL A 44 13.46 -13.21 0.82
C VAL A 44 13.18 -12.06 -0.12
N ALA A 45 14.22 -11.30 -0.51
CA ALA A 45 14.13 -10.24 -1.48
C ALA A 45 14.87 -10.59 -2.77
N ILE A 46 14.42 -10.06 -3.87
CA ILE A 46 14.98 -10.26 -5.21
C ILE A 46 15.16 -8.88 -5.84
N MET A 47 16.26 -8.71 -6.56
CA MET A 47 16.48 -7.58 -7.46
C MET A 47 16.68 -8.10 -8.88
N ALA A 48 16.03 -7.47 -9.85
CA ALA A 48 16.27 -7.70 -11.26
C ALA A 48 16.56 -6.37 -11.97
N ALA A 49 17.49 -6.39 -12.91
CA ALA A 49 17.87 -5.25 -13.73
C ALA A 49 18.55 -5.73 -15.02
N SER A 50 18.87 -4.80 -15.94
CA SER A 50 19.70 -5.12 -17.11
C SER A 50 21.08 -5.65 -16.69
N ARG A 51 21.75 -6.36 -17.60
CA ARG A 51 23.13 -6.85 -17.36
C ARG A 51 24.10 -5.72 -17.02
N GLU A 52 23.94 -4.59 -17.66
CA GLU A 52 24.79 -3.42 -17.45
C GLU A 52 24.60 -2.83 -16.05
N ASN A 53 23.35 -2.66 -15.63
CA ASN A 53 23.02 -2.21 -14.29
C ASN A 53 23.49 -3.21 -13.21
N LEU A 54 23.33 -4.51 -13.45
CA LEU A 54 23.81 -5.53 -12.53
C LEU A 54 25.35 -5.51 -12.43
N ALA A 55 26.08 -5.31 -13.54
CA ALA A 55 27.53 -5.21 -13.51
C ALA A 55 28.03 -4.03 -12.65
N GLN A 56 27.28 -2.93 -12.61
CA GLN A 56 27.59 -1.76 -11.77
C GLN A 56 27.26 -2.00 -10.29
N ILE A 57 26.16 -2.68 -9.98
CA ILE A 57 25.67 -2.81 -8.59
C ILE A 57 26.24 -4.01 -7.84
N MET A 58 26.60 -5.09 -8.56
CA MET A 58 27.11 -6.31 -7.93
C MET A 58 28.37 -6.11 -7.09
N PRO A 59 29.37 -5.29 -7.48
CA PRO A 59 30.51 -4.98 -6.62
C PRO A 59 30.12 -4.30 -5.30
N ILE A 60 29.10 -3.43 -5.33
CA ILE A 60 28.58 -2.75 -4.14
C ILE A 60 27.90 -3.75 -3.21
N ILE A 61 27.06 -4.63 -3.76
CA ILE A 61 26.41 -5.71 -3.00
C ILE A 61 27.46 -6.64 -2.40
N GLY A 62 28.47 -7.01 -3.18
CA GLY A 62 29.58 -7.87 -2.72
C GLY A 62 30.38 -7.25 -1.56
N ALA A 63 30.46 -5.93 -1.48
CA ALA A 63 31.07 -5.24 -0.34
C ALA A 63 30.16 -5.20 0.89
N GLN A 64 28.83 -5.21 0.70
CA GLN A 64 27.85 -5.20 1.79
C GLN A 64 27.69 -6.59 2.43
N THR A 65 27.73 -7.65 1.63
CA THR A 65 27.57 -9.03 2.10
C THR A 65 28.35 -10.01 1.25
N ILE A 66 29.06 -10.94 1.90
CA ILE A 66 29.75 -12.05 1.22
C ILE A 66 28.75 -13.07 0.69
N GLY A 67 27.59 -13.17 1.33
CA GLY A 67 26.51 -14.08 0.91
C GLY A 67 25.20 -13.78 1.65
N PHE A 68 24.12 -14.17 0.99
CA PHE A 68 22.77 -14.02 1.55
C PHE A 68 22.43 -15.18 2.49
N ASP A 69 21.44 -14.99 3.37
CA ASP A 69 20.95 -16.01 4.31
C ASP A 69 20.37 -17.22 3.57
N LYS A 70 21.23 -18.23 3.38
CA LYS A 70 20.89 -19.47 2.68
C LYS A 70 19.95 -20.34 3.49
N ILE A 71 19.98 -20.26 4.84
CA ILE A 71 19.09 -21.02 5.70
C ILE A 71 17.66 -20.51 5.52
N ASN A 72 17.47 -19.20 5.47
CA ASN A 72 16.17 -18.61 5.20
C ASN A 72 15.66 -18.92 3.79
N GLN A 73 16.53 -18.88 2.77
CA GLN A 73 16.17 -19.33 1.42
C GLN A 73 15.73 -20.79 1.40
N MET A 74 16.46 -21.69 2.06
CA MET A 74 16.10 -23.10 2.17
C MET A 74 14.80 -23.33 2.93
N ARG A 75 14.49 -22.48 3.94
CA ARG A 75 13.20 -22.51 4.63
C ARG A 75 12.05 -22.27 3.65
N HIS A 76 12.17 -21.26 2.79
CA HIS A 76 11.16 -20.97 1.77
C HIS A 76 11.02 -22.11 0.76
N VAL A 77 12.14 -22.64 0.27
CA VAL A 77 12.13 -23.78 -0.65
C VAL A 77 11.46 -25.01 -0.03
N ARG A 78 11.77 -25.33 1.24
CA ARG A 78 11.17 -26.47 1.93
C ARG A 78 9.69 -26.28 2.24
N TYR A 79 9.26 -25.07 2.55
CA TYR A 79 7.88 -24.77 2.89
C TYR A 79 6.98 -24.75 1.66
N PHE A 80 7.38 -24.07 0.62
CA PHE A 80 6.55 -23.91 -0.58
C PHE A 80 6.78 -25.03 -1.60
N GLY A 81 8.01 -25.48 -1.80
CA GLY A 81 8.38 -26.48 -2.78
C GLY A 81 8.34 -25.98 -4.22
N THR A 82 7.20 -25.45 -4.66
CA THR A 82 6.96 -24.99 -6.02
C THR A 82 6.35 -23.58 -6.06
N ALA A 83 6.35 -22.93 -7.24
CA ALA A 83 5.73 -21.64 -7.45
C ALA A 83 4.20 -21.71 -7.30
N GLU A 84 3.58 -22.80 -7.72
CA GLU A 84 2.14 -23.03 -7.60
C GLU A 84 1.69 -23.05 -6.15
N ASN A 85 2.49 -23.62 -5.25
CA ASN A 85 2.22 -23.60 -3.81
C ASN A 85 2.34 -22.19 -3.21
N VAL A 86 3.23 -21.35 -3.74
CA VAL A 86 3.30 -19.94 -3.35
C VAL A 86 2.00 -19.22 -3.74
N LEU A 87 1.52 -19.44 -4.95
CA LEU A 87 0.26 -18.85 -5.44
C LEU A 87 -0.94 -19.34 -4.63
N ALA A 88 -1.01 -20.64 -4.33
CA ALA A 88 -2.06 -21.20 -3.47
C ALA A 88 -2.06 -20.55 -2.08
N HIS A 89 -0.89 -20.42 -1.45
CA HIS A 89 -0.75 -19.74 -0.17
C HIS A 89 -1.15 -18.25 -0.24
N MET A 90 -0.82 -17.56 -1.34
CA MET A 90 -1.26 -16.18 -1.55
C MET A 90 -2.79 -16.08 -1.66
N SER A 91 -3.45 -17.05 -2.30
CA SER A 91 -4.91 -17.12 -2.37
C SER A 91 -5.55 -17.31 -0.99
N GLU A 92 -5.02 -18.20 -0.16
CA GLU A 92 -5.48 -18.39 1.22
C GLU A 92 -5.37 -17.09 2.05
N LEU A 93 -4.25 -16.36 1.90
CA LEU A 93 -4.07 -15.07 2.56
C LEU A 93 -5.06 -14.02 2.02
N ALA A 94 -5.33 -14.02 0.72
CA ALA A 94 -6.31 -13.12 0.11
C ALA A 94 -7.71 -13.32 0.70
N ASP A 95 -8.13 -14.58 0.90
CA ASP A 95 -9.42 -14.92 1.53
C ASP A 95 -9.54 -14.40 2.97
N MET A 96 -8.44 -14.37 3.71
CA MET A 96 -8.42 -13.81 5.07
C MET A 96 -8.50 -12.27 5.10
N ILE A 97 -7.90 -11.60 4.12
CA ILE A 97 -7.81 -10.12 4.12
C ILE A 97 -8.92 -9.44 3.33
N ARG A 98 -9.50 -10.11 2.31
CA ARG A 98 -10.61 -9.56 1.49
C ARG A 98 -11.75 -8.99 2.32
N PRO A 99 -12.31 -9.67 3.33
CA PRO A 99 -13.40 -9.11 4.12
C PRO A 99 -13.04 -7.83 4.89
N LYS A 100 -11.75 -7.61 5.15
CA LYS A 100 -11.28 -6.36 5.78
C LYS A 100 -11.23 -5.20 4.78
N PHE A 101 -10.86 -5.48 3.52
CA PHE A 101 -10.92 -4.51 2.44
C PHE A 101 -12.37 -4.11 2.14
N GLU A 102 -13.28 -5.09 2.12
CA GLU A 102 -14.72 -4.84 1.95
C GLU A 102 -15.26 -3.91 3.02
N ILE A 103 -14.95 -4.14 4.30
CA ILE A 103 -15.32 -3.22 5.40
C ILE A 103 -14.85 -1.79 5.13
N VAL A 104 -13.60 -1.62 4.69
CA VAL A 104 -13.06 -0.28 4.38
C VAL A 104 -13.82 0.37 3.24
N LEU A 105 -13.92 -0.32 2.11
CA LEU A 105 -14.52 0.23 0.89
C LEU A 105 -16.02 0.50 1.05
N GLU A 106 -16.75 -0.40 1.69
CA GLU A 106 -18.18 -0.21 1.99
C GLU A 106 -18.41 0.98 2.92
N THR A 107 -17.57 1.12 3.97
CA THR A 107 -17.69 2.26 4.88
C THR A 107 -17.39 3.58 4.17
N LEU A 108 -16.35 3.63 3.35
CA LEU A 108 -16.02 4.83 2.56
C LEU A 108 -17.17 5.18 1.59
N ARG A 109 -17.70 4.19 0.86
CA ARG A 109 -18.83 4.40 -0.06
C ARG A 109 -20.06 4.91 0.69
N ARG A 110 -20.46 4.22 1.76
CA ARG A 110 -21.65 4.59 2.54
C ARG A 110 -21.58 6.01 3.10
N ASP A 111 -20.42 6.43 3.62
CA ASP A 111 -20.32 7.65 4.42
C ASP A 111 -19.80 8.86 3.62
N LEU A 112 -19.04 8.64 2.53
CA LEU A 112 -18.33 9.70 1.81
C LEU A 112 -18.69 9.79 0.32
N ASP A 113 -19.30 8.77 -0.27
CA ASP A 113 -19.65 8.81 -1.69
C ASP A 113 -20.65 9.95 -1.98
N GLY A 114 -20.46 10.63 -3.09
CA GLY A 114 -21.26 11.77 -3.50
C GLY A 114 -21.06 13.06 -2.67
N THR A 115 -20.26 13.05 -1.61
CA THR A 115 -20.01 14.25 -0.77
C THR A 115 -18.98 15.21 -1.37
N GLY A 116 -18.14 14.75 -2.30
CA GLY A 116 -17.06 15.52 -2.91
C GLY A 116 -15.87 15.82 -1.98
N VAL A 117 -15.88 15.34 -0.72
CA VAL A 117 -14.82 15.62 0.26
C VAL A 117 -13.68 14.59 0.24
N ALA A 118 -13.87 13.47 -0.43
CA ALA A 118 -12.86 12.43 -0.54
C ALA A 118 -13.06 11.56 -1.79
N HIS A 119 -11.97 10.93 -2.24
CA HIS A 119 -11.96 9.83 -3.20
C HIS A 119 -10.90 8.81 -2.81
N TRP A 120 -10.98 7.60 -3.33
CA TRP A 120 -10.09 6.51 -2.94
C TRP A 120 -9.87 5.53 -4.07
N THR A 121 -8.80 4.72 -3.96
CA THR A 121 -8.57 3.59 -4.84
C THR A 121 -9.46 2.42 -4.44
N ASP A 122 -9.92 1.64 -5.44
CA ASP A 122 -10.61 0.36 -5.25
C ASP A 122 -9.67 -0.78 -5.71
N PRO A 123 -8.73 -1.21 -4.85
CA PRO A 123 -7.67 -2.11 -5.28
C PRO A 123 -8.17 -3.54 -5.46
N LEU A 124 -7.76 -4.18 -6.54
CA LEU A 124 -7.99 -5.61 -6.79
C LEU A 124 -6.99 -6.51 -6.08
N GLY A 125 -5.94 -5.93 -5.50
CA GLY A 125 -4.91 -6.65 -4.78
C GLY A 125 -4.04 -5.74 -3.91
N GLY A 126 -3.09 -6.33 -3.20
CA GLY A 126 -2.16 -5.61 -2.35
C GLY A 126 -2.61 -5.47 -0.90
N TYR A 127 -2.09 -4.46 -0.19
CA TYR A 127 -2.23 -4.29 1.26
C TYR A 127 -2.83 -2.97 1.70
N PHE A 128 -3.07 -2.05 0.78
CA PHE A 128 -3.41 -0.68 1.11
C PHE A 128 -4.55 -0.16 0.25
N VAL A 129 -5.37 0.70 0.86
CA VAL A 129 -6.27 1.60 0.15
C VAL A 129 -5.69 3.00 0.25
N SER A 130 -5.52 3.67 -0.88
CA SER A 130 -5.09 5.07 -0.94
C SER A 130 -6.34 5.95 -0.91
N LEU A 131 -6.48 6.72 0.15
CA LEU A 131 -7.58 7.65 0.37
C LEU A 131 -7.05 9.08 0.18
N TYR A 132 -7.78 9.87 -0.58
CA TYR A 132 -7.50 11.29 -0.79
C TYR A 132 -8.67 12.09 -0.25
N VAL A 133 -8.39 12.92 0.74
CA VAL A 133 -9.35 13.87 1.31
C VAL A 133 -9.20 15.25 0.65
N LYS A 134 -10.11 16.18 0.92
CA LYS A 134 -9.99 17.58 0.47
C LYS A 134 -8.59 18.11 0.76
N ASN A 135 -8.00 18.82 -0.18
CA ASN A 135 -6.66 19.41 -0.03
C ASN A 135 -6.56 20.24 1.25
N GLY A 136 -5.46 20.08 1.98
CA GLY A 136 -5.24 20.73 3.26
C GLY A 136 -5.92 20.05 4.46
N CYS A 137 -6.53 18.88 4.27
CA CYS A 137 -7.32 18.23 5.33
C CYS A 137 -6.70 16.93 5.90
N ALA A 138 -5.65 16.36 5.27
CA ALA A 138 -5.14 15.07 5.72
C ALA A 138 -4.50 15.13 7.12
N LYS A 139 -3.67 16.14 7.41
CA LYS A 139 -3.06 16.32 8.74
C LYS A 139 -4.12 16.57 9.81
N ARG A 140 -5.15 17.38 9.49
CA ARG A 140 -6.24 17.64 10.44
C ARG A 140 -7.05 16.38 10.71
N THR A 141 -7.40 15.62 9.67
CA THR A 141 -8.06 14.32 9.80
C THR A 141 -7.23 13.37 10.67
N TYR A 142 -5.94 13.28 10.44
CA TYR A 142 -5.02 12.46 11.23
C TYR A 142 -5.01 12.85 12.71
N ALA A 143 -4.96 14.16 13.01
CA ALA A 143 -4.99 14.67 14.38
C ALA A 143 -6.29 14.29 15.09
N LEU A 144 -7.44 14.51 14.46
CA LEU A 144 -8.76 14.13 15.00
C LEU A 144 -8.87 12.61 15.25
N CYS A 145 -8.40 11.79 14.30
CA CYS A 145 -8.39 10.33 14.46
C CYS A 145 -7.54 9.91 15.66
N ARG A 146 -6.35 10.52 15.83
CA ARG A 146 -5.46 10.24 16.96
C ARG A 146 -6.10 10.64 18.30
N GLU A 147 -6.75 11.79 18.38
CA GLU A 147 -7.50 12.25 19.56
C GLU A 147 -8.64 11.28 19.90
N ALA A 148 -9.31 10.73 18.89
CA ALA A 148 -10.34 9.71 19.05
C ALA A 148 -9.80 8.28 19.29
N GLY A 149 -8.48 8.09 19.42
CA GLY A 149 -7.86 6.80 19.68
C GLY A 149 -7.66 5.91 18.46
N VAL A 150 -7.84 6.43 17.25
CA VAL A 150 -7.58 5.70 16.00
C VAL A 150 -6.16 5.99 15.52
N LYS A 151 -5.37 4.92 15.40
CA LYS A 151 -3.99 4.99 14.91
C LYS A 151 -3.96 4.74 13.41
N LEU A 152 -3.57 5.74 12.64
CA LEU A 152 -3.34 5.66 11.20
C LEU A 152 -1.83 5.62 10.87
N THR A 153 -1.50 5.34 9.61
CA THR A 153 -0.15 5.62 9.09
C THR A 153 0.07 7.13 9.04
N ASP A 154 1.28 7.57 9.36
CA ASP A 154 1.62 9.00 9.34
C ASP A 154 1.32 9.62 7.98
N VAL A 155 0.70 10.79 7.99
CA VAL A 155 0.44 11.58 6.77
C VAL A 155 1.76 11.96 6.11
N GLY A 156 1.81 11.87 4.79
CA GLY A 156 3.02 12.09 4.01
C GLY A 156 3.93 10.86 3.87
N ALA A 157 3.69 9.76 4.59
CA ALA A 157 4.51 8.54 4.50
C ALA A 157 4.55 7.90 3.09
N THR A 158 3.64 8.28 2.21
CA THR A 158 3.55 7.82 0.81
C THR A 158 4.33 8.72 -0.16
N TYR A 159 4.89 9.82 0.31
CA TYR A 159 5.61 10.80 -0.48
C TYR A 159 7.09 10.87 -0.11
N PRO A 160 7.97 11.24 -1.06
CA PRO A 160 9.36 11.54 -0.77
C PRO A 160 9.46 12.62 0.32
N TYR A 161 10.45 12.48 1.21
CA TYR A 161 10.68 13.39 2.34
C TYR A 161 9.48 13.57 3.27
N ARG A 162 8.48 12.67 3.19
CA ARG A 162 7.20 12.75 3.93
C ARG A 162 6.43 14.04 3.69
N CYS A 163 6.57 14.60 2.52
CA CYS A 163 5.92 15.86 2.13
C CYS A 163 4.87 15.61 1.07
N ASP A 164 3.59 15.57 1.48
CA ASP A 164 2.46 15.60 0.56
C ASP A 164 2.17 17.06 0.19
N PRO A 165 2.36 17.47 -1.07
CA PRO A 165 2.20 18.87 -1.47
C PRO A 165 0.76 19.36 -1.35
N TYR A 166 -0.22 18.46 -1.34
CA TYR A 166 -1.64 18.80 -1.25
C TYR A 166 -2.24 18.55 0.13
N ASP A 167 -1.48 17.95 1.05
CA ASP A 167 -1.99 17.53 2.37
C ASP A 167 -3.34 16.80 2.26
N SER A 168 -3.39 15.79 1.41
CA SER A 168 -4.62 15.12 1.01
C SER A 168 -4.59 13.62 1.16
N ASN A 169 -3.40 12.97 1.12
CA ASN A 169 -3.30 11.52 1.06
C ASN A 169 -3.22 10.87 2.45
N ILE A 170 -4.04 9.85 2.65
CA ILE A 170 -4.05 8.96 3.82
C ILE A 170 -3.99 7.52 3.34
N ARG A 171 -2.99 6.76 3.78
CA ARG A 171 -2.86 5.34 3.50
C ARG A 171 -3.57 4.51 4.55
N ILE A 172 -4.57 3.72 4.14
CA ILE A 172 -5.28 2.78 5.00
C ILE A 172 -4.66 1.40 4.86
N ALA A 173 -4.29 0.78 5.99
CA ALA A 173 -3.74 -0.58 6.07
C ALA A 173 -4.66 -1.46 6.92
N PRO A 174 -5.65 -2.14 6.32
CA PRO A 174 -6.73 -2.82 7.08
C PRO A 174 -6.32 -4.17 7.68
N THR A 175 -5.11 -4.67 7.39
CA THR A 175 -4.76 -6.08 7.66
C THR A 175 -4.57 -6.41 9.13
N PHE A 176 -4.11 -5.47 9.98
CA PHE A 176 -3.77 -5.72 11.38
C PHE A 176 -5.00 -5.85 12.31
N PRO A 177 -5.97 -4.92 12.37
CA PRO A 177 -7.07 -4.97 13.32
C PRO A 177 -8.02 -6.13 13.02
N ASN A 178 -8.73 -6.60 14.05
CA ASN A 178 -9.88 -7.49 13.83
C ASN A 178 -11.03 -6.71 13.16
N LYS A 179 -12.01 -7.44 12.60
CA LYS A 179 -13.12 -6.84 11.83
C LYS A 179 -13.91 -5.81 12.62
N LYS A 180 -14.22 -6.08 13.91
CA LYS A 180 -15.00 -5.18 14.78
C LYS A 180 -14.26 -3.87 15.01
N ASN A 181 -12.98 -3.94 15.37
CA ASN A 181 -12.15 -2.75 15.60
C ASN A 181 -11.95 -1.97 14.30
N LEU A 182 -11.82 -2.66 13.17
CA LEU A 182 -11.70 -2.03 11.87
C LEU A 182 -12.97 -1.24 11.51
N GLN A 183 -14.15 -1.82 11.70
CA GLN A 183 -15.44 -1.13 11.49
C GLN A 183 -15.55 0.15 12.33
N GLN A 184 -15.20 0.07 13.61
CA GLN A 184 -15.20 1.22 14.51
C GLN A 184 -14.21 2.30 14.05
N ALA A 185 -12.97 1.90 13.74
CA ALA A 185 -11.94 2.82 13.27
C ALA A 185 -12.35 3.51 11.96
N MET A 186 -12.94 2.78 11.02
CA MET A 186 -13.41 3.35 9.75
C MET A 186 -14.58 4.33 9.96
N SER A 187 -15.53 4.04 10.85
CA SER A 187 -16.60 4.97 11.17
C SER A 187 -16.08 6.27 11.82
N ILE A 188 -15.08 6.17 12.68
CA ILE A 188 -14.43 7.35 13.27
C ILE A 188 -13.68 8.14 12.18
N LEU A 189 -12.94 7.45 11.32
CA LEU A 189 -12.19 8.07 10.22
C LEU A 189 -13.10 8.91 9.31
N THR A 190 -14.24 8.36 8.88
CA THR A 190 -15.18 9.06 7.99
C THR A 190 -15.79 10.30 8.65
N ILE A 191 -16.06 10.25 9.95
CA ILE A 191 -16.50 11.42 10.72
C ILE A 191 -15.39 12.47 10.79
N CYS A 192 -14.13 12.06 11.09
CA CYS A 192 -13.00 12.98 11.16
C CYS A 192 -12.73 13.67 9.82
N ILE A 193 -12.88 12.95 8.71
CA ILE A 193 -12.77 13.53 7.35
C ILE A 193 -13.82 14.62 7.14
N ARG A 194 -15.06 14.34 7.47
CA ARG A 194 -16.15 15.30 7.32
C ARG A 194 -15.95 16.54 8.20
N ILE A 195 -15.49 16.37 9.44
CA ILE A 195 -15.17 17.49 10.34
C ILE A 195 -14.06 18.34 9.74
N ALA A 196 -12.94 17.73 9.32
CA ALA A 196 -11.82 18.44 8.73
C ALA A 196 -12.21 19.21 7.46
N ALA A 197 -13.05 18.61 6.61
CA ALA A 197 -13.56 19.26 5.40
C ALA A 197 -14.47 20.46 5.72
N ILE A 198 -15.37 20.33 6.70
CA ILE A 198 -16.24 21.44 7.14
C ILE A 198 -15.41 22.57 7.73
N GLU A 199 -14.46 22.27 8.62
CA GLU A 199 -13.56 23.27 9.19
C GLU A 199 -12.75 24.01 8.11
N SER A 200 -12.36 23.33 7.02
CA SER A 200 -11.67 23.94 5.89
C SER A 200 -12.60 24.89 5.12
N LEU A 201 -13.83 24.45 4.82
CA LEU A 201 -14.80 25.25 4.07
C LEU A 201 -15.18 26.54 4.82
N LEU A 202 -15.40 26.44 6.13
CA LEU A 202 -15.72 27.61 6.96
C LEU A 202 -14.58 28.62 7.04
N ARG A 203 -13.32 28.15 6.96
CA ARG A 203 -12.14 29.05 6.90
C ARG A 203 -12.05 29.75 5.55
N ASP A 204 -12.32 29.03 4.46
CA ASP A 204 -12.27 29.57 3.10
C ASP A 204 -13.32 30.68 2.94
N GLU A 205 -14.54 30.53 3.49
CA GLU A 205 -15.60 31.54 3.48
C GLU A 205 -15.25 32.79 4.31
N SER A 206 -14.58 32.63 5.44
CA SER A 206 -14.19 33.76 6.30
C SER A 206 -13.03 34.61 5.74
N CYS A 207 -12.29 34.10 4.78
CA CYS A 207 -11.26 34.87 4.04
C CYS A 207 -11.80 35.69 2.87
N CYS A 208 -13.05 35.46 2.48
CA CYS A 208 -13.71 36.16 1.35
C CYS A 208 -14.63 37.31 1.80
N MET A 209 -14.74 37.54 3.08
CA MET A 209 -15.45 38.72 3.67
C MET A 209 -14.45 39.75 4.18
#